data_036c72aa1ef1a42d897c9902a302a819
#
_entry.id   036c72aa1ef1a42d897c9902a302a819
#
_cell.length_a   1.000
_cell.length_b   1.000
_cell.length_c   1.000
_cell.angle_alpha   90.00
_cell.angle_beta   90.00
_cell.angle_gamma   90.00
#
_symmetry.space_group_name_H-M   'P 1'
#
loop_
_entity.id
_entity.type
_entity.pdbx_description
1 polymer ?
#
loop_
_entity_poly.entity_id
_entity_poly.type
_entity_poly.pdbx_seq_one_letter_code
_entity_poly.pdbx_strand_id
1 'polypeptide(L)'
;MRRYPALLINTADIELWPGGLLRARSNADARALARARWVLRRKRDGQYLAAATAHGLLPLVPHLMREPGIEEALDALDEALSGTRRAPAPDDLLPLSGLQARLEELGIDAESYEDDTGLMLEAEPARLSLAGFDRYRRPLWLQQGAAQGWQRMQQHAAREGLVLEAISGYRSHDYQLGIFERKRARGLEVADILQVNAAPGYSEHHSGRALDISAPGEPPAEESFDATPAFAWLQQHAGTHGFQMSYPRGNPHGIVYEPWHWCWRRA
;
A
#
# COMPACT_ATOMS: atom_id res chain seq x y z
N MET A 1 -3.96 -28.04 -0.77
CA MET A 1 -3.37 -26.68 -0.77
C MET A 1 -4.43 -25.69 -0.29
N ARG A 2 -4.29 -25.06 0.87
CA ARG A 2 -5.26 -24.05 1.36
C ARG A 2 -5.20 -22.85 0.41
N ARG A 3 -6.29 -22.54 -0.28
CA ARG A 3 -6.40 -21.29 -1.04
C ARG A 3 -6.65 -20.17 -0.03
N TYR A 4 -5.64 -19.36 0.24
CA TYR A 4 -5.83 -18.12 1.00
C TYR A 4 -6.57 -17.11 0.13
N PRO A 5 -7.41 -16.24 0.73
CA PRO A 5 -8.00 -15.14 -0.01
C PRO A 5 -6.89 -14.27 -0.61
N ALA A 6 -6.99 -13.95 -1.88
CA ALA A 6 -6.04 -13.05 -2.54
C ALA A 6 -6.49 -11.58 -2.40
N LEU A 7 -6.95 -11.21 -1.22
CA LEU A 7 -7.59 -9.94 -0.90
C LEU A 7 -7.08 -9.43 0.45
N LEU A 8 -6.81 -8.13 0.54
CA LEU A 8 -6.69 -7.37 1.77
C LEU A 8 -7.98 -6.59 1.96
N ILE A 9 -8.58 -6.65 3.15
CA ILE A 9 -9.72 -5.82 3.51
C ILE A 9 -9.22 -4.73 4.46
N ASN A 10 -9.61 -3.51 4.15
CA ASN A 10 -9.14 -2.32 4.81
C ASN A 10 -10.28 -1.69 5.61
N THR A 11 -10.01 -1.26 6.84
CA THR A 11 -10.86 -0.35 7.60
C THR A 11 -10.05 0.87 8.03
N ALA A 12 -10.63 1.80 8.75
CA ALA A 12 -9.92 3.03 9.12
C ALA A 12 -8.60 2.76 9.87
N ASP A 13 -8.62 1.91 10.90
CA ASP A 13 -7.48 1.67 11.81
C ASP A 13 -6.86 0.27 11.65
N ILE A 14 -7.59 -0.68 11.07
CA ILE A 14 -7.24 -2.10 11.07
C ILE A 14 -7.35 -2.68 9.65
N GLU A 15 -6.39 -3.51 9.30
CA GLU A 15 -6.36 -4.29 8.07
C GLU A 15 -6.64 -5.76 8.38
N LEU A 16 -7.46 -6.41 7.56
CA LEU A 16 -7.67 -7.86 7.60
C LEU A 16 -6.76 -8.51 6.55
N TRP A 17 -5.75 -9.21 7.03
CA TRP A 17 -4.78 -9.89 6.18
C TRP A 17 -5.03 -11.39 6.11
N PRO A 18 -4.87 -12.02 4.93
CA PRO A 18 -4.81 -13.48 4.86
C PRO A 18 -3.67 -14.02 5.72
N GLY A 19 -3.99 -14.90 6.68
CA GLY A 19 -3.01 -15.40 7.66
C GLY A 19 -1.76 -16.03 7.04
N GLY A 20 -1.93 -16.72 5.89
CA GLY A 20 -0.82 -17.37 5.19
C GLY A 20 0.16 -16.43 4.47
N LEU A 21 -0.14 -15.13 4.41
CA LEU A 21 0.71 -14.12 3.77
C LEU A 21 1.53 -13.31 4.79
N LEU A 22 1.29 -13.52 6.08
CA LEU A 22 1.98 -12.81 7.15
C LEU A 22 3.19 -13.60 7.67
N ARG A 23 4.20 -12.87 8.12
CA ARG A 23 5.40 -13.44 8.75
C ARG A 23 5.26 -13.44 10.25
N ALA A 24 5.49 -14.59 10.89
CA ALA A 24 5.53 -14.68 12.34
C ALA A 24 6.72 -13.87 12.90
N ARG A 25 6.49 -13.14 13.98
CA ARG A 25 7.50 -12.38 14.74
C ARG A 25 7.88 -13.10 16.03
N SER A 26 7.06 -14.09 16.43
CA SER A 26 7.24 -14.90 17.62
C SER A 26 6.71 -16.33 17.39
N ASN A 27 7.04 -17.25 18.30
CA ASN A 27 6.47 -18.60 18.30
C ASN A 27 4.95 -18.60 18.56
N ALA A 28 4.43 -17.60 19.28
CA ALA A 28 3.01 -17.44 19.50
C ALA A 28 2.31 -17.04 18.19
N ASP A 29 2.87 -16.04 17.48
CA ASP A 29 2.38 -15.64 16.15
C ASP A 29 2.39 -16.83 15.18
N ALA A 30 3.49 -17.59 15.13
CA ALA A 30 3.60 -18.73 14.22
C ALA A 30 2.47 -19.74 14.43
N ARG A 31 2.13 -20.05 15.69
CA ARG A 31 1.02 -20.94 16.03
C ARG A 31 -0.35 -20.37 15.64
N ALA A 32 -0.56 -19.07 15.83
CA ALA A 32 -1.78 -18.39 15.45
C ALA A 32 -1.93 -18.32 13.92
N LEU A 33 -0.89 -17.85 13.22
CA LEU A 33 -0.88 -17.69 11.75
C LEU A 33 -1.05 -19.04 11.02
N ALA A 34 -0.49 -20.13 11.54
CA ALA A 34 -0.64 -21.47 10.95
C ALA A 34 -2.12 -21.93 10.86
N ARG A 35 -3.01 -21.38 11.67
CA ARG A 35 -4.43 -21.73 11.75
C ARG A 35 -5.35 -20.61 11.27
N ALA A 36 -4.83 -19.38 11.14
CA ALA A 36 -5.60 -18.21 10.78
C ALA A 36 -6.03 -18.24 9.30
N ARG A 37 -7.29 -17.94 9.06
CA ARG A 37 -7.79 -17.57 7.74
C ARG A 37 -7.55 -16.08 7.51
N TRP A 38 -7.86 -15.27 8.53
CA TRP A 38 -7.65 -13.82 8.56
C TRP A 38 -6.90 -13.43 9.82
N VAL A 39 -6.14 -12.34 9.75
CA VAL A 39 -5.49 -11.69 10.88
C VAL A 39 -5.82 -10.21 10.86
N LEU A 40 -6.32 -9.73 11.98
CA LEU A 40 -6.53 -8.31 12.21
C LEU A 40 -5.18 -7.68 12.55
N ARG A 41 -4.75 -6.72 11.73
CA ARG A 41 -3.46 -6.05 11.86
C ARG A 41 -3.68 -4.55 11.99
N ARG A 42 -3.16 -3.94 13.04
CA ARG A 42 -3.25 -2.50 13.26
C ARG A 42 -2.35 -1.73 12.29
N LYS A 43 -2.88 -0.69 11.64
CA LYS A 43 -2.16 0.06 10.60
C LYS A 43 -0.96 0.80 11.14
N ARG A 44 -1.10 1.56 12.23
CA ARG A 44 -0.08 2.47 12.77
C ARG A 44 1.27 1.80 13.10
N ASP A 45 1.26 0.54 13.55
CA ASP A 45 2.47 -0.17 13.99
C ASP A 45 2.59 -1.60 13.43
N GLY A 46 1.56 -2.05 12.73
CA GLY A 46 1.52 -3.38 12.13
C GLY A 46 1.39 -4.52 13.14
N GLN A 47 0.95 -4.25 14.39
CA GLN A 47 0.74 -5.28 15.39
C GLN A 47 -0.42 -6.20 15.01
N TYR A 48 -0.26 -7.50 15.25
CA TYR A 48 -1.33 -8.47 15.10
C TYR A 48 -2.23 -8.42 16.33
N LEU A 49 -3.51 -8.12 16.13
CA LEU A 49 -4.49 -7.92 17.19
C LEU A 49 -5.28 -9.19 17.48
N ALA A 50 -5.67 -9.91 16.44
CA ALA A 50 -6.43 -11.14 16.55
C ALA A 50 -6.24 -12.02 15.30
N ALA A 51 -6.46 -13.32 15.46
CA ALA A 51 -6.46 -14.30 14.38
C ALA A 51 -7.84 -14.99 14.28
N ALA A 52 -8.50 -14.87 13.13
CA ALA A 52 -9.74 -15.58 12.84
C ALA A 52 -9.40 -17.00 12.35
N THR A 53 -9.81 -18.00 13.11
CA THR A 53 -9.56 -19.43 12.88
C THR A 53 -10.87 -20.17 12.60
N ALA A 54 -10.79 -21.47 12.29
CA ALA A 54 -11.97 -22.31 12.17
C ALA A 54 -12.76 -22.47 13.51
N HIS A 55 -12.13 -22.13 14.63
CA HIS A 55 -12.71 -22.27 15.98
C HIS A 55 -13.14 -20.93 16.58
N GLY A 56 -13.11 -19.86 15.80
CA GLY A 56 -13.45 -18.50 16.21
C GLY A 56 -12.26 -17.54 16.23
N LEU A 57 -12.50 -16.39 16.85
CA LEU A 57 -11.50 -15.33 16.95
C LEU A 57 -10.57 -15.57 18.14
N LEU A 58 -9.27 -15.63 17.88
CA LEU A 58 -8.21 -15.76 18.88
C LEU A 58 -7.55 -14.39 19.10
N PRO A 59 -7.77 -13.73 20.24
CA PRO A 59 -7.07 -12.49 20.57
C PRO A 59 -5.55 -12.71 20.70
N LEU A 60 -4.75 -11.78 20.18
CA LEU A 60 -3.28 -11.78 20.25
C LEU A 60 -2.77 -10.61 21.12
N VAL A 61 -3.67 -9.74 21.55
CA VAL A 61 -3.39 -8.60 22.44
C VAL A 61 -4.35 -8.64 23.64
N PRO A 62 -3.93 -8.13 24.82
CA PRO A 62 -4.84 -7.87 25.93
C PRO A 62 -5.88 -6.82 25.52
N HIS A 63 -7.11 -6.98 26.00
CA HIS A 63 -8.18 -5.98 25.80
C HIS A 63 -8.52 -5.65 24.34
N LEU A 64 -8.55 -6.66 23.46
CA LEU A 64 -8.85 -6.52 22.03
C LEU A 64 -10.02 -5.56 21.76
N MET A 65 -11.12 -5.65 22.53
CA MET A 65 -12.32 -4.83 22.35
C MET A 65 -12.14 -3.35 22.70
N ARG A 66 -10.97 -2.93 23.17
CA ARG A 66 -10.61 -1.52 23.40
C ARG A 66 -9.73 -0.94 22.28
N GLU A 67 -9.37 -1.75 21.29
CA GLU A 67 -8.60 -1.27 20.15
C GLU A 67 -9.46 -0.34 19.28
N PRO A 68 -8.93 0.83 18.86
CA PRO A 68 -9.62 1.70 17.91
C PRO A 68 -10.01 0.95 16.63
N GLY A 69 -11.22 1.18 16.13
CA GLY A 69 -11.70 0.58 14.88
C GLY A 69 -12.02 -0.92 14.96
N ILE A 70 -11.99 -1.55 16.16
CA ILE A 70 -12.19 -3.00 16.27
C ILE A 70 -13.59 -3.44 15.86
N GLU A 71 -14.64 -2.68 16.18
CA GLU A 71 -16.02 -3.02 15.82
C GLU A 71 -16.18 -3.05 14.29
N GLU A 72 -15.72 -2.01 13.60
CA GLU A 72 -15.71 -1.95 12.12
C GLU A 72 -14.93 -3.12 11.50
N ALA A 73 -13.78 -3.46 12.07
CA ALA A 73 -12.95 -4.58 11.59
C ALA A 73 -13.63 -5.95 11.83
N LEU A 74 -14.40 -6.11 12.91
CA LEU A 74 -15.17 -7.32 13.16
C LEU A 74 -16.36 -7.46 12.21
N ASP A 75 -17.07 -6.39 11.91
CA ASP A 75 -18.13 -6.36 10.90
C ASP A 75 -17.58 -6.75 9.51
N ALA A 76 -16.44 -6.16 9.11
CA ALA A 76 -15.76 -6.51 7.87
C ALA A 76 -15.28 -7.98 7.85
N LEU A 77 -14.87 -8.53 8.99
CA LEU A 77 -14.50 -9.93 9.12
C LEU A 77 -15.72 -10.84 8.95
N ASP A 78 -16.85 -10.53 9.56
CA ASP A 78 -18.08 -11.31 9.45
C ASP A 78 -18.59 -11.35 8.00
N GLU A 79 -18.54 -10.23 7.28
CA GLU A 79 -18.81 -10.19 5.84
C GLU A 79 -17.85 -11.10 5.05
N ALA A 80 -16.56 -11.05 5.36
CA ALA A 80 -15.55 -11.86 4.70
C ALA A 80 -15.71 -13.37 4.95
N LEU A 81 -16.21 -13.75 6.13
CA LEU A 81 -16.41 -15.13 6.52
C LEU A 81 -17.74 -15.70 6.00
N SER A 82 -18.81 -14.91 5.99
CA SER A 82 -20.14 -15.33 5.51
C SER A 82 -20.19 -15.55 4.00
N GLY A 83 -19.18 -15.07 3.27
CA GLY A 83 -19.15 -15.20 1.83
C GLY A 83 -20.26 -14.41 1.12
N THR A 84 -20.97 -13.55 1.84
CA THR A 84 -21.89 -12.59 1.28
C THR A 84 -21.06 -11.61 0.43
N ARG A 85 -20.75 -12.04 -0.79
CA ARG A 85 -20.13 -11.22 -1.80
C ARG A 85 -21.13 -10.13 -2.21
N ARG A 86 -21.18 -9.06 -1.48
CA ARG A 86 -21.40 -7.79 -2.16
C ARG A 86 -20.20 -7.63 -3.10
N ALA A 87 -20.44 -7.71 -4.41
CA ALA A 87 -19.40 -7.40 -5.37
C ALA A 87 -18.79 -6.06 -4.93
N PRO A 88 -17.47 -5.96 -4.69
CA PRO A 88 -16.90 -4.69 -4.30
C PRO A 88 -17.30 -3.68 -5.36
N ALA A 89 -17.96 -2.61 -4.97
CA ALA A 89 -18.01 -1.46 -5.85
C ALA A 89 -16.54 -1.09 -6.10
N PRO A 90 -16.15 -0.82 -7.36
CA PRO A 90 -14.76 -0.45 -7.67
C PRO A 90 -14.25 0.73 -6.88
N ASP A 91 -15.13 1.44 -6.20
CA ASP A 91 -14.95 2.74 -5.57
C ASP A 91 -15.34 2.76 -4.07
N ASP A 92 -15.35 1.61 -3.38
CA ASP A 92 -15.47 1.59 -1.91
C ASP A 92 -14.18 2.17 -1.31
N LEU A 93 -14.22 3.45 -0.99
CA LEU A 93 -13.12 4.20 -0.38
C LEU A 93 -13.38 4.40 1.11
N LEU A 94 -12.31 4.40 1.89
CA LEU A 94 -12.40 4.72 3.31
C LEU A 94 -12.56 6.24 3.52
N PRO A 95 -13.23 6.65 4.60
CA PRO A 95 -13.34 8.05 4.95
C PRO A 95 -11.97 8.65 5.28
N LEU A 96 -11.78 9.92 4.98
CA LEU A 96 -10.58 10.69 5.30
C LEU A 96 -10.57 11.24 6.75
N SER A 97 -11.32 10.61 7.65
CA SER A 97 -11.46 11.03 9.04
C SER A 97 -10.11 11.14 9.76
N GLY A 98 -9.90 12.22 10.49
CA GLY A 98 -8.69 12.44 11.28
C GLY A 98 -7.43 12.79 10.48
N LEU A 99 -7.48 12.81 9.14
CA LEU A 99 -6.32 13.14 8.32
C LEU A 99 -5.89 14.59 8.52
N GLN A 100 -6.85 15.52 8.58
CA GLN A 100 -6.57 16.94 8.78
C GLN A 100 -5.81 17.18 10.10
N ALA A 101 -6.25 16.59 11.21
CA ALA A 101 -5.56 16.71 12.49
C ALA A 101 -4.11 16.19 12.43
N ARG A 102 -3.86 15.13 11.68
CA ARG A 102 -2.51 14.57 11.46
C ARG A 102 -1.62 15.49 10.63
N LEU A 103 -2.17 16.18 9.63
CA LEU A 103 -1.45 17.18 8.85
C LEU A 103 -1.10 18.40 9.71
N GLU A 104 -2.05 18.87 10.52
CA GLU A 104 -1.84 19.98 11.47
C GLU A 104 -0.73 19.65 12.50
N GLU A 105 -0.68 18.42 13.03
CA GLU A 105 0.39 17.94 13.92
C GLU A 105 1.79 17.94 13.24
N LEU A 106 1.82 17.79 11.92
CA LEU A 106 3.04 17.91 11.12
C LEU A 106 3.35 19.36 10.74
N GLY A 107 2.46 20.30 11.03
CA GLY A 107 2.57 21.70 10.59
C GLY A 107 2.29 21.88 9.09
N ILE A 108 1.53 20.98 8.48
CA ILE A 108 1.15 21.03 7.07
C ILE A 108 -0.27 21.58 6.97
N ASP A 109 -0.43 22.72 6.30
CA ASP A 109 -1.73 23.25 5.92
C ASP A 109 -2.18 22.58 4.62
N ALA A 110 -3.32 21.90 4.67
CA ALA A 110 -3.81 21.08 3.56
C ALA A 110 -4.12 21.89 2.30
N GLU A 111 -4.78 23.05 2.46
CA GLU A 111 -5.18 23.91 1.34
C GLU A 111 -3.94 24.49 0.63
N SER A 112 -3.02 25.04 1.41
CA SER A 112 -1.75 25.56 0.86
C SER A 112 -0.93 24.44 0.18
N TYR A 113 -0.92 23.25 0.75
CA TYR A 113 -0.18 22.12 0.17
C TYR A 113 -0.78 21.67 -1.17
N GLU A 114 -2.11 21.63 -1.28
CA GLU A 114 -2.80 21.32 -2.55
C GLU A 114 -2.53 22.37 -3.62
N ASP A 115 -2.63 23.64 -3.25
CA ASP A 115 -2.37 24.77 -4.17
C ASP A 115 -0.93 24.78 -4.68
N ASP A 116 0.04 24.53 -3.80
CA ASP A 116 1.46 24.59 -4.13
C ASP A 116 1.91 23.36 -4.96
N THR A 117 1.33 22.20 -4.71
CA THR A 117 1.79 20.94 -5.32
C THR A 117 0.87 20.41 -6.42
N GLY A 118 -0.39 20.85 -6.45
CA GLY A 118 -1.42 20.26 -7.32
C GLY A 118 -1.69 18.78 -7.05
N LEU A 119 -1.20 18.23 -5.91
CA LEU A 119 -1.52 16.88 -5.49
C LEU A 119 -2.93 16.83 -4.90
N MET A 120 -3.63 15.74 -5.15
CA MET A 120 -4.98 15.53 -4.66
C MET A 120 -4.98 14.56 -3.47
N LEU A 121 -5.96 14.71 -2.57
CA LEU A 121 -6.21 13.74 -1.51
C LEU A 121 -6.55 12.37 -2.11
N GLU A 122 -5.84 11.36 -1.67
CA GLU A 122 -6.01 9.96 -2.09
C GLU A 122 -6.57 9.15 -0.92
N ALA A 123 -7.86 8.82 -1.01
CA ALA A 123 -8.51 7.94 -0.06
C ALA A 123 -8.02 6.50 -0.22
N GLU A 124 -7.92 5.78 0.89
CA GLU A 124 -7.54 4.37 0.88
C GLU A 124 -8.72 3.51 0.40
N PRO A 125 -8.50 2.53 -0.49
CA PRO A 125 -9.57 1.61 -0.89
C PRO A 125 -9.89 0.61 0.22
N ALA A 126 -11.17 0.31 0.41
CA ALA A 126 -11.63 -0.69 1.37
C ALA A 126 -11.15 -2.11 1.03
N ARG A 127 -10.75 -2.35 -0.23
CA ARG A 127 -10.30 -3.67 -0.70
C ARG A 127 -9.16 -3.56 -1.70
N LEU A 128 -8.14 -4.40 -1.50
CA LEU A 128 -6.96 -4.48 -2.36
C LEU A 128 -6.70 -5.93 -2.78
N SER A 129 -6.27 -6.10 -4.02
CA SER A 129 -5.95 -7.41 -4.61
C SER A 129 -4.46 -7.73 -4.45
N LEU A 130 -4.16 -9.01 -4.22
CA LEU A 130 -2.78 -9.49 -4.24
C LEU A 130 -2.24 -9.46 -5.68
N ALA A 131 -1.27 -8.60 -5.93
CA ALA A 131 -0.61 -8.44 -7.22
C ALA A 131 0.67 -9.30 -7.35
N GLY A 132 0.95 -10.13 -6.37
CA GLY A 132 2.15 -10.94 -6.26
C GLY A 132 2.96 -10.57 -5.01
N PHE A 133 4.28 -10.60 -5.14
CA PHE A 133 5.20 -10.24 -4.08
C PHE A 133 6.21 -9.22 -4.59
N ASP A 134 6.62 -8.31 -3.71
CA ASP A 134 7.71 -7.39 -4.01
C ASP A 134 9.07 -8.10 -3.96
N ARG A 135 10.15 -7.39 -4.33
CA ARG A 135 11.53 -7.93 -4.32
C ARG A 135 12.00 -8.41 -2.95
N TYR A 136 11.36 -7.94 -1.86
CA TYR A 136 11.64 -8.37 -0.48
C TYR A 136 10.75 -9.54 -0.04
N ARG A 137 9.98 -10.11 -0.97
CA ARG A 137 9.01 -11.20 -0.74
C ARG A 137 7.91 -10.80 0.26
N ARG A 138 7.50 -9.52 0.26
CA ARG A 138 6.32 -9.06 0.98
C ARG A 138 5.12 -9.10 0.03
N PRO A 139 3.90 -9.41 0.50
CA PRO A 139 2.70 -9.33 -0.33
C PRO A 139 2.55 -7.92 -0.93
N LEU A 140 2.37 -7.85 -2.23
CA LEU A 140 2.15 -6.63 -2.98
C LEU A 140 0.64 -6.43 -3.15
N TRP A 141 0.13 -5.36 -2.56
CA TRP A 141 -1.28 -5.01 -2.60
C TRP A 141 -1.51 -3.85 -3.55
N LEU A 142 -2.47 -4.02 -4.48
CA LEU A 142 -2.88 -2.98 -5.42
C LEU A 142 -4.40 -3.02 -5.61
N GLN A 143 -4.99 -1.93 -6.11
CA GLN A 143 -6.34 -1.98 -6.66
C GLN A 143 -6.43 -3.05 -7.76
N GLN A 144 -7.60 -3.66 -7.93
CA GLN A 144 -7.76 -4.80 -8.85
C GLN A 144 -7.31 -4.49 -10.28
N GLY A 145 -7.65 -3.31 -10.81
CA GLY A 145 -7.22 -2.90 -12.16
C GLY A 145 -5.70 -2.74 -12.28
N ALA A 146 -5.09 -2.09 -11.29
CA ALA A 146 -3.64 -1.92 -11.20
C ALA A 146 -2.92 -3.26 -11.04
N ALA A 147 -3.44 -4.17 -10.21
CA ALA A 147 -2.89 -5.52 -10.04
C ALA A 147 -2.88 -6.32 -11.35
N GLN A 148 -3.98 -6.28 -12.09
CA GLN A 148 -4.09 -6.92 -13.39
C GLN A 148 -3.17 -6.27 -14.44
N GLY A 149 -3.10 -4.93 -14.46
CA GLY A 149 -2.19 -4.16 -15.31
C GLY A 149 -0.74 -4.55 -15.05
N TRP A 150 -0.32 -4.59 -13.77
CA TRP A 150 1.01 -5.00 -13.35
C TRP A 150 1.37 -6.42 -13.80
N GLN A 151 0.49 -7.37 -13.58
CA GLN A 151 0.72 -8.76 -14.00
C GLN A 151 0.89 -8.89 -15.52
N ARG A 152 0.06 -8.18 -16.32
CA ARG A 152 0.22 -8.16 -17.79
C ARG A 152 1.54 -7.50 -18.20
N MET A 153 1.92 -6.41 -17.52
CA MET A 153 3.17 -5.67 -17.77
C MET A 153 4.40 -6.55 -17.50
N GLN A 154 4.45 -7.25 -16.36
CA GLN A 154 5.51 -8.21 -16.05
C GLN A 154 5.61 -9.34 -17.10
N GLN A 155 4.46 -9.89 -17.51
CA GLN A 155 4.44 -10.96 -18.53
C GLN A 155 4.92 -10.45 -19.90
N HIS A 156 4.59 -9.22 -20.26
CA HIS A 156 5.05 -8.60 -21.50
C HIS A 156 6.56 -8.39 -21.47
N ALA A 157 7.09 -7.75 -20.45
CA ALA A 157 8.52 -7.55 -20.28
C ALA A 157 9.32 -8.87 -20.28
N ALA A 158 8.78 -9.90 -19.61
CA ALA A 158 9.42 -11.22 -19.56
C ALA A 158 9.54 -11.90 -20.94
N ARG A 159 8.58 -11.69 -21.85
CA ARG A 159 8.66 -12.19 -23.25
C ARG A 159 9.78 -11.52 -24.04
N GLU A 160 10.18 -10.34 -23.63
CA GLU A 160 11.29 -9.59 -24.21
C GLU A 160 12.61 -9.73 -23.43
N GLY A 161 12.64 -10.69 -22.48
CA GLY A 161 13.83 -11.03 -21.70
C GLY A 161 14.13 -10.08 -20.55
N LEU A 162 13.16 -9.23 -20.15
CA LEU A 162 13.31 -8.25 -19.08
C LEU A 162 12.56 -8.71 -17.82
N VAL A 163 13.16 -8.44 -16.66
CA VAL A 163 12.54 -8.68 -15.35
C VAL A 163 12.22 -7.34 -14.71
N LEU A 164 10.94 -7.14 -14.40
CA LEU A 164 10.46 -6.01 -13.60
C LEU A 164 10.18 -6.48 -12.17
N GLU A 165 10.77 -5.80 -11.20
CA GLU A 165 10.56 -6.05 -9.78
C GLU A 165 9.75 -4.92 -9.13
N ALA A 166 8.76 -5.27 -8.33
CA ALA A 166 8.08 -4.29 -7.49
C ALA A 166 8.91 -4.01 -6.23
N ILE A 167 9.02 -2.74 -5.87
CA ILE A 167 9.64 -2.27 -4.62
C ILE A 167 8.58 -1.99 -3.57
N SER A 168 7.51 -1.29 -3.96
CA SER A 168 6.44 -0.83 -3.11
C SER A 168 5.14 -0.68 -3.90
N GLY A 169 4.01 -0.99 -3.28
CA GLY A 169 2.67 -0.74 -3.80
C GLY A 169 1.86 0.07 -2.80
N TYR A 170 0.66 -0.41 -2.44
CA TYR A 170 -0.19 0.27 -1.46
C TYR A 170 0.54 0.56 -0.15
N ARG A 171 0.33 1.76 0.35
CA ARG A 171 0.74 2.26 1.67
C ARG A 171 -0.43 2.97 2.33
N SER A 172 -0.78 2.61 3.57
CA SER A 172 -1.81 3.33 4.33
C SER A 172 -1.36 4.74 4.71
N HIS A 173 -2.31 5.62 5.03
CA HIS A 173 -2.03 6.95 5.60
C HIS A 173 -1.15 6.83 6.86
N ASP A 174 -1.46 5.88 7.75
CA ASP A 174 -0.68 5.62 8.96
C ASP A 174 0.75 5.16 8.67
N TYR A 175 0.94 4.35 7.63
CA TYR A 175 2.29 3.95 7.21
C TYR A 175 3.11 5.15 6.74
N GLN A 176 2.50 6.04 5.96
CA GLN A 176 3.14 7.27 5.47
C GLN A 176 3.46 8.21 6.64
N LEU A 177 2.53 8.41 7.58
CA LEU A 177 2.77 9.16 8.81
C LEU A 177 3.98 8.61 9.58
N GLY A 178 4.07 7.29 9.73
CA GLY A 178 5.23 6.64 10.34
C GLY A 178 6.55 6.86 9.59
N ILE A 179 6.54 7.14 8.28
CA ILE A 179 7.73 7.56 7.54
C ILE A 179 8.17 8.95 8.03
N PHE A 180 7.24 9.90 8.14
CA PHE A 180 7.51 11.25 8.63
C PHE A 180 8.06 11.22 10.05
N GLU A 181 7.41 10.50 10.96
CA GLU A 181 7.85 10.35 12.35
C GLU A 181 9.28 9.81 12.45
N ARG A 182 9.61 8.75 11.69
CA ARG A 182 10.97 8.18 11.67
C ARG A 182 12.01 9.13 11.09
N LYS A 183 11.67 9.90 10.06
CA LYS A 183 12.57 10.89 9.46
C LYS A 183 12.79 12.08 10.42
N ARG A 184 11.72 12.59 11.05
CA ARG A 184 11.82 13.64 12.09
C ARG A 184 12.65 13.18 13.28
N ALA A 185 12.49 11.95 13.72
CA ALA A 185 13.31 11.38 14.82
C ALA A 185 14.81 11.29 14.46
N ARG A 186 15.16 11.37 13.18
CA ARG A 186 16.55 11.47 12.68
C ARG A 186 17.01 12.91 12.46
N GLY A 187 16.18 13.90 12.81
CA GLY A 187 16.51 15.33 12.73
C GLY A 187 16.20 15.99 11.38
N LEU A 188 15.42 15.32 10.49
CA LEU A 188 14.98 15.96 9.24
C LEU A 188 13.78 16.88 9.52
N GLU A 189 13.80 18.06 8.90
CA GLU A 189 12.65 18.97 8.91
C GLU A 189 11.55 18.48 7.97
N VAL A 190 10.28 18.84 8.26
CA VAL A 190 9.13 18.43 7.45
C VAL A 190 9.29 18.90 5.99
N ALA A 191 9.80 20.11 5.77
CA ALA A 191 10.05 20.63 4.42
C ALA A 191 11.02 19.77 3.60
N ASP A 192 12.09 19.23 4.23
CA ASP A 192 13.04 18.34 3.56
C ASP A 192 12.39 16.98 3.26
N ILE A 193 11.51 16.51 4.16
CA ILE A 193 10.78 15.26 3.95
C ILE A 193 9.83 15.37 2.77
N LEU A 194 9.16 16.51 2.62
CA LEU A 194 8.19 16.77 1.56
C LEU A 194 8.81 16.82 0.16
N GLN A 195 10.10 17.09 0.02
CA GLN A 195 10.80 17.04 -1.28
C GLN A 195 10.87 15.63 -1.87
N VAL A 196 10.89 14.61 -1.01
CA VAL A 196 11.07 13.19 -1.40
C VAL A 196 9.91 12.29 -0.96
N ASN A 197 8.85 12.85 -0.40
CA ASN A 197 7.63 12.13 -0.04
C ASN A 197 6.45 13.08 -0.09
N ALA A 198 5.39 12.69 -0.75
CA ALA A 198 4.12 13.38 -0.59
C ALA A 198 3.64 13.35 0.86
N ALA A 199 2.94 14.39 1.29
CA ALA A 199 2.32 14.44 2.61
C ALA A 199 1.39 13.24 2.85
N PRO A 200 1.18 12.80 4.12
CA PRO A 200 0.17 11.79 4.41
C PRO A 200 -1.19 12.19 3.85
N GLY A 201 -1.84 11.28 3.14
CA GLY A 201 -3.08 11.57 2.42
C GLY A 201 -2.90 11.97 0.95
N TYR A 202 -1.74 12.45 0.54
CA TYR A 202 -1.48 12.93 -0.83
C TYR A 202 -0.61 11.99 -1.67
N SER A 203 -0.13 10.90 -1.09
CA SER A 203 0.65 9.92 -1.83
C SER A 203 -0.25 9.06 -2.71
N GLU A 204 0.05 8.95 -4.00
CA GLU A 204 -0.66 8.05 -4.93
C GLU A 204 -0.66 6.58 -4.46
N HIS A 205 0.29 6.18 -3.62
CA HIS A 205 0.32 4.84 -3.03
C HIS A 205 -0.89 4.54 -2.13
N HIS A 206 -1.54 5.57 -1.54
CA HIS A 206 -2.73 5.38 -0.72
C HIS A 206 -3.90 4.83 -1.54
N SER A 207 -4.01 5.22 -2.80
CA SER A 207 -5.04 4.73 -3.71
C SER A 207 -4.88 3.24 -4.08
N GLY A 208 -3.73 2.63 -3.82
CA GLY A 208 -3.39 1.30 -4.32
C GLY A 208 -3.17 1.23 -5.83
N ARG A 209 -3.00 2.38 -6.50
CA ARG A 209 -2.73 2.47 -7.95
C ARG A 209 -1.26 2.69 -8.26
N ALA A 210 -0.49 3.25 -7.32
CA ALA A 210 0.92 3.51 -7.53
C ALA A 210 1.80 2.29 -7.20
N LEU A 211 2.88 2.19 -7.94
CA LEU A 211 3.85 1.11 -7.88
C LEU A 211 5.25 1.66 -8.10
N ASP A 212 6.15 1.39 -7.16
CA ASP A 212 7.58 1.63 -7.36
C ASP A 212 8.19 0.40 -8.03
N ILE A 213 8.82 0.60 -9.19
CA ILE A 213 9.38 -0.46 -10.04
C ILE A 213 10.89 -0.33 -10.09
N SER A 214 11.58 -1.48 -10.13
CA SER A 214 13.00 -1.59 -10.36
C SER A 214 13.34 -2.83 -11.20
N ALA A 215 14.61 -3.11 -11.37
CA ALA A 215 15.13 -4.30 -12.03
C ALA A 215 16.09 -5.06 -11.10
N PRO A 216 16.36 -6.36 -11.36
CA PRO A 216 17.34 -7.12 -10.59
C PRO A 216 18.71 -6.47 -10.56
N GLY A 217 19.28 -6.35 -9.35
CA GLY A 217 20.60 -5.76 -9.14
C GLY A 217 20.62 -4.25 -8.95
N GLU A 218 19.54 -3.54 -9.32
CA GLU A 218 19.46 -2.09 -9.13
C GLU A 218 19.11 -1.73 -7.69
N PRO A 219 19.69 -0.66 -7.13
CA PRO A 219 19.28 -0.15 -5.84
C PRO A 219 17.81 0.34 -5.90
N PRO A 220 17.04 0.21 -4.80
CA PRO A 220 15.64 0.60 -4.78
C PRO A 220 15.50 2.13 -4.71
N ALA A 221 14.58 2.69 -5.50
CA ALA A 221 14.23 4.11 -5.47
C ALA A 221 15.44 5.04 -5.66
N GLU A 222 16.25 4.75 -6.68
CA GLU A 222 17.42 5.55 -7.05
C GLU A 222 17.30 6.02 -8.51
N GLU A 223 17.81 7.21 -8.81
CA GLU A 223 17.78 7.77 -10.18
C GLU A 223 18.51 6.90 -11.20
N SER A 224 19.51 6.10 -10.77
CA SER A 224 20.25 5.18 -11.63
C SER A 224 19.37 4.19 -12.38
N PHE A 225 18.14 3.96 -11.90
CA PHE A 225 17.16 3.11 -12.59
C PHE A 225 16.85 3.63 -14.01
N ASP A 226 16.93 4.94 -14.26
CA ASP A 226 16.64 5.55 -15.56
C ASP A 226 17.66 5.17 -16.66
N ALA A 227 18.84 4.70 -16.27
CA ALA A 227 19.87 4.20 -17.18
C ALA A 227 19.68 2.72 -17.57
N THR A 228 18.66 2.03 -17.04
CA THR A 228 18.45 0.59 -17.25
C THR A 228 17.63 0.29 -18.51
N PRO A 229 17.82 -0.89 -19.14
CA PRO A 229 16.94 -1.36 -20.20
C PRO A 229 15.48 -1.51 -19.74
N ALA A 230 15.26 -1.82 -18.44
CA ALA A 230 13.91 -1.94 -17.86
C ALA A 230 13.18 -0.59 -17.88
N PHE A 231 13.84 0.50 -17.53
CA PHE A 231 13.25 1.84 -17.60
C PHE A 231 12.94 2.26 -19.03
N ALA A 232 13.88 2.06 -19.96
CA ALA A 232 13.66 2.35 -21.37
C ALA A 232 12.45 1.60 -21.94
N TRP A 233 12.26 0.34 -21.52
CA TRP A 233 11.11 -0.48 -21.86
C TRP A 233 9.81 0.08 -21.25
N LEU A 234 9.83 0.48 -19.97
CA LEU A 234 8.67 1.06 -19.30
C LEU A 234 8.20 2.34 -19.99
N GLN A 235 9.12 3.22 -20.41
CA GLN A 235 8.78 4.44 -21.14
C GLN A 235 7.98 4.15 -22.43
N GLN A 236 8.25 3.04 -23.09
CA GLN A 236 7.60 2.66 -24.35
C GLN A 236 6.30 1.88 -24.13
N HIS A 237 6.23 1.05 -23.09
CA HIS A 237 5.19 0.03 -22.98
C HIS A 237 4.26 0.18 -21.77
N ALA A 238 4.66 0.88 -20.71
CA ALA A 238 3.85 0.97 -19.48
C ALA A 238 2.45 1.54 -19.72
N GLY A 239 2.32 2.53 -20.62
CA GLY A 239 1.05 3.13 -21.02
C GLY A 239 0.04 2.11 -21.57
N THR A 240 0.50 1.09 -22.30
CA THR A 240 -0.39 0.04 -22.84
C THR A 240 -0.98 -0.87 -21.75
N HIS A 241 -0.40 -0.83 -20.56
CA HIS A 241 -0.86 -1.53 -19.36
C HIS A 241 -1.59 -0.61 -18.36
N GLY A 242 -1.76 0.67 -18.73
CA GLY A 242 -2.42 1.70 -17.93
C GLY A 242 -1.52 2.41 -16.93
N PHE A 243 -0.20 2.21 -16.96
CA PHE A 243 0.74 2.89 -16.05
C PHE A 243 1.39 4.10 -16.71
N GLN A 244 1.53 5.16 -15.94
CA GLN A 244 2.19 6.40 -16.31
C GLN A 244 3.16 6.81 -15.20
N MET A 245 4.29 7.39 -15.56
CA MET A 245 5.24 7.96 -14.60
C MET A 245 4.69 9.28 -14.07
N SER A 246 4.52 9.40 -12.75
CA SER A 246 3.90 10.57 -12.13
C SER A 246 4.90 11.71 -11.89
N TYR A 247 6.16 11.39 -11.62
CA TYR A 247 7.18 12.38 -11.23
C TYR A 247 8.36 12.42 -12.21
N PRO A 248 8.13 12.85 -13.49
CA PRO A 248 9.22 13.07 -14.44
C PRO A 248 10.09 14.27 -14.03
N ARG A 249 11.24 14.46 -14.68
CA ARG A 249 12.08 15.66 -14.48
C ARG A 249 11.26 16.92 -14.78
N GLY A 250 11.26 17.87 -13.82
CA GLY A 250 10.51 19.12 -13.94
C GLY A 250 8.99 18.96 -13.75
N ASN A 251 8.53 17.89 -13.06
CA ASN A 251 7.13 17.78 -12.70
C ASN A 251 6.66 18.95 -11.81
N PRO A 252 5.36 19.30 -11.82
CA PRO A 252 4.85 20.47 -11.10
C PRO A 252 4.63 20.26 -9.61
N HIS A 253 4.86 19.05 -9.08
CA HIS A 253 4.40 18.63 -7.75
C HIS A 253 5.38 18.93 -6.61
N GLY A 254 6.53 19.56 -6.89
CA GLY A 254 7.57 19.80 -5.89
C GLY A 254 8.29 18.53 -5.40
N ILE A 255 7.98 17.38 -6.00
CA ILE A 255 8.64 16.10 -5.72
C ILE A 255 9.81 15.92 -6.69
N VAL A 256 10.92 15.40 -6.19
CA VAL A 256 12.09 15.11 -7.02
C VAL A 256 11.77 14.11 -8.14
N TYR A 257 12.68 14.01 -9.11
CA TYR A 257 12.55 13.04 -10.18
C TYR A 257 12.54 11.61 -9.65
N GLU A 258 11.48 10.85 -9.96
CA GLU A 258 11.31 9.47 -9.51
C GLU A 258 11.07 8.52 -10.69
N PRO A 259 12.13 8.03 -11.39
CA PRO A 259 11.98 7.14 -12.53
C PRO A 259 11.36 5.78 -12.17
N TRP A 260 11.39 5.41 -10.92
CA TRP A 260 10.79 4.19 -10.38
C TRP A 260 9.28 4.29 -10.15
N HIS A 261 8.69 5.51 -9.99
CA HIS A 261 7.32 5.71 -9.55
C HIS A 261 6.33 5.76 -10.74
N TRP A 262 5.43 4.78 -10.79
CA TRP A 262 4.45 4.59 -11.85
C TRP A 262 3.06 4.43 -11.27
N CYS A 263 2.08 5.20 -11.76
CA CYS A 263 0.70 5.16 -11.29
C CYS A 263 -0.23 4.62 -12.39
N TRP A 264 -1.06 3.67 -12.01
CA TRP A 264 -2.10 3.14 -12.90
C TRP A 264 -3.25 4.13 -13.02
N ARG A 265 -3.59 4.48 -14.25
CA ARG A 265 -4.72 5.34 -14.59
C ARG A 265 -5.79 4.48 -15.25
N ARG A 266 -7.03 4.64 -14.78
CA ARG A 266 -8.18 3.97 -15.41
C ARG A 266 -8.35 4.58 -16.80
N ALA A 267 -8.42 3.72 -17.85
CA ALA A 267 -8.73 4.14 -19.21
C ALA A 267 -10.19 4.62 -19.30
#